data_f73968027535a36d04a2dab923d7cbb6
#
_entry.id   f73968027535a36d04a2dab923d7cbb6
#
_cell.length_a   1.000
_cell.length_b   1.000
_cell.length_c   1.000
_cell.angle_alpha   90.00
_cell.angle_beta   90.00
_cell.angle_gamma   90.00
#
_symmetry.space_group_name_H-M   'P 1'
#
loop_
_entity.id
_entity.type
_entity.pdbx_description
1 polymer ?
#
loop_
_entity_poly.entity_id
_entity_poly.type
_entity_poly.pdbx_seq_one_letter_code
_entity_poly.pdbx_strand_id
1 'polypeptide(L)'
;MEEIYPNPALFGTTAETRAIIDMWLRRFELDGFLPMLHAVRNHLENFKGRVIPGTRTDLPQVPEMVTRGIEMGKMFLERVEPHMAENEFVVGSCFSVADITAFFTIKLTTPLKIDINASYPGVAAWMDRMSKREAFNI
;
A
#
# COMPACT_ATOMS: atom_id res chain seq x y z
N MET A 1 5.34 8.24 19.75
CA MET A 1 4.18 7.42 20.19
C MET A 1 4.64 6.06 20.72
N GLU A 2 5.53 5.33 20.04
CA GLU A 2 6.04 4.03 20.50
C GLU A 2 6.90 4.10 21.79
N GLU A 3 7.54 5.23 22.04
CA GLU A 3 8.22 5.49 23.32
C GLU A 3 7.25 5.52 24.53
N ILE A 4 5.99 5.89 24.28
CA ILE A 4 4.94 5.94 25.30
C ILE A 4 4.15 4.62 25.35
N TYR A 5 3.95 3.97 24.20
CA TYR A 5 3.23 2.72 24.03
C TYR A 5 4.10 1.72 23.25
N PRO A 6 5.04 1.05 23.94
CA PRO A 6 6.03 0.20 23.26
C PRO A 6 5.49 -1.17 22.83
N ASN A 7 4.28 -1.53 23.20
CA ASN A 7 3.68 -2.82 22.87
C ASN A 7 2.31 -2.64 22.18
N PRO A 8 2.17 -3.20 20.95
CA PRO A 8 3.20 -3.86 20.14
C PRO A 8 4.22 -2.88 19.56
N ALA A 9 5.47 -3.35 19.38
CA ALA A 9 6.55 -2.57 18.78
C ALA A 9 6.38 -2.51 17.25
N LEU A 10 5.63 -1.54 16.75
CA LEU A 10 5.32 -1.41 15.32
C LEU A 10 6.51 -1.04 14.44
N PHE A 11 7.53 -0.37 15.00
CA PHE A 11 8.73 0.06 14.28
C PHE A 11 9.94 -0.85 14.53
N GLY A 12 9.74 -1.99 15.25
CA GLY A 12 10.76 -2.97 15.53
C GLY A 12 11.60 -2.67 16.78
N THR A 13 12.11 -3.75 17.40
CA THR A 13 12.83 -3.68 18.67
C THR A 13 14.35 -3.65 18.52
N THR A 14 14.88 -4.12 17.38
CA THR A 14 16.33 -4.14 17.08
C THR A 14 16.65 -3.23 15.91
N ALA A 15 17.91 -2.85 15.77
CA ALA A 15 18.36 -2.05 14.62
C ALA A 15 18.10 -2.77 13.28
N GLU A 16 18.28 -4.08 13.26
CA GLU A 16 18.03 -4.91 12.07
C GLU A 16 16.55 -4.92 11.70
N THR A 17 15.64 -5.21 12.65
CA THR A 17 14.20 -5.22 12.37
C THR A 17 13.69 -3.85 11.96
N ARG A 18 14.21 -2.77 12.56
CA ARG A 18 13.89 -1.39 12.16
C ARG A 18 14.30 -1.10 10.72
N ALA A 19 15.50 -1.52 10.32
CA ALA A 19 15.98 -1.33 8.96
C ALA A 19 15.13 -2.11 7.93
N ILE A 20 14.72 -3.34 8.25
CA ILE A 20 13.85 -4.15 7.40
C ILE A 20 12.46 -3.51 7.27
N ILE A 21 11.88 -3.05 8.36
CA ILE A 21 10.59 -2.35 8.36
C ILE A 21 10.67 -1.08 7.51
N ASP A 22 11.71 -0.24 7.69
CA ASP A 22 11.88 0.99 6.92
C ASP A 22 12.07 0.69 5.42
N MET A 23 12.83 -0.34 5.07
CA MET A 23 13.01 -0.79 3.69
C MET A 23 11.65 -1.16 3.05
N TRP A 24 10.80 -1.92 3.76
CA TRP A 24 9.48 -2.28 3.25
C TRP A 24 8.53 -1.09 3.16
N LEU A 25 8.55 -0.19 4.15
CA LEU A 25 7.82 1.09 4.09
C LEU A 25 8.14 1.84 2.80
N ARG A 26 9.43 2.04 2.52
CA ARG A 26 9.86 2.74 1.30
C ARG A 26 9.42 2.04 0.02
N ARG A 27 9.46 0.72 -0.03
CA ARG A 27 8.98 -0.05 -1.19
C ARG A 27 7.48 0.13 -1.40
N PHE A 28 6.67 -0.01 -0.34
CA PHE A 28 5.23 0.20 -0.45
C PHE A 28 4.88 1.64 -0.81
N GLU A 29 5.53 2.62 -0.20
CA GLU A 29 5.29 4.04 -0.47
C GLU A 29 5.66 4.44 -1.90
N LEU A 30 6.88 4.14 -2.32
CA LEU A 30 7.44 4.67 -3.56
C LEU A 30 7.05 3.83 -4.80
N ASP A 31 7.10 2.50 -4.67
CA ASP A 31 6.86 1.61 -5.82
C ASP A 31 5.38 1.25 -5.99
N GLY A 32 4.60 1.22 -4.89
CA GLY A 32 3.19 0.84 -4.88
C GLY A 32 2.24 2.02 -4.68
N PHE A 33 2.27 2.63 -3.50
CA PHE A 33 1.29 3.65 -3.10
C PHE A 33 1.31 4.89 -4.01
N LEU A 34 2.47 5.47 -4.21
CA LEU A 34 2.59 6.72 -4.96
C LEU A 34 2.10 6.61 -6.41
N PRO A 35 2.53 5.61 -7.22
CA PRO A 35 2.01 5.44 -8.56
C PRO A 35 0.50 5.20 -8.61
N MET A 36 -0.03 4.32 -7.76
CA MET A 36 -1.46 4.03 -7.71
C MET A 36 -2.28 5.22 -7.20
N LEU A 37 -1.77 5.98 -6.22
CA LEU A 37 -2.42 7.21 -5.76
C LEU A 37 -2.52 8.25 -6.88
N HIS A 38 -1.46 8.43 -7.67
CA HIS A 38 -1.50 9.30 -8.83
C HIS A 38 -2.54 8.82 -9.86
N ALA A 39 -2.61 7.50 -10.12
CA ALA A 39 -3.64 6.94 -11.00
C ALA A 39 -5.04 7.22 -10.46
N VAL A 40 -5.33 6.94 -9.18
CA VAL A 40 -6.63 7.20 -8.54
C VAL A 40 -7.03 8.67 -8.65
N ARG A 41 -6.12 9.60 -8.33
CA ARG A 41 -6.40 11.04 -8.37
C ARG A 41 -6.62 11.58 -9.79
N ASN A 42 -6.00 10.97 -10.78
CA ASN A 42 -6.21 11.33 -12.17
C ASN A 42 -7.39 10.61 -12.83
N HIS A 43 -7.92 9.54 -12.20
CA HIS A 43 -9.03 8.73 -12.71
C HIS A 43 -10.39 9.16 -12.18
N LEU A 44 -10.50 9.40 -10.87
CA LEU A 44 -11.78 9.64 -10.22
C LEU A 44 -12.21 11.10 -10.33
N GLU A 45 -13.47 11.32 -10.75
CA GLU A 45 -14.05 12.64 -10.97
C GLU A 45 -14.03 13.52 -9.70
N ASN A 46 -14.19 12.92 -8.52
CA ASN A 46 -14.15 13.66 -7.24
C ASN A 46 -12.77 14.24 -6.90
N PHE A 47 -11.72 13.86 -7.63
CA PHE A 47 -10.40 14.48 -7.54
C PHE A 47 -10.11 15.52 -8.64
N LYS A 48 -11.07 15.83 -9.48
CA LYS A 48 -10.92 16.88 -10.49
C LYS A 48 -10.55 18.22 -9.82
N GLY A 49 -9.49 18.85 -10.30
CA GLY A 49 -8.90 20.05 -9.68
C GLY A 49 -8.10 19.78 -8.39
N ARG A 50 -8.02 18.53 -7.90
CA ARG A 50 -7.29 18.15 -6.68
C ARG A 50 -6.38 16.94 -6.90
N VAL A 51 -5.76 16.89 -8.06
CA VAL A 51 -4.89 15.75 -8.48
C VAL A 51 -3.61 15.63 -7.66
N ILE A 52 -3.16 16.74 -7.05
CA ILE A 52 -2.02 16.78 -6.14
C ILE A 52 -2.53 17.04 -4.71
N PRO A 53 -2.00 16.36 -3.68
CA PRO A 53 -2.26 16.72 -2.28
C PRO A 53 -1.85 18.16 -1.99
N GLY A 54 -2.64 18.85 -1.17
CA GLY A 54 -2.38 20.23 -0.78
C GLY A 54 -3.43 21.20 -1.31
N THR A 55 -3.07 22.49 -1.45
CA THR A 55 -3.99 23.59 -1.76
C THR A 55 -4.15 23.89 -3.25
N ARG A 56 -3.35 23.28 -4.13
CA ARG A 56 -3.46 23.51 -5.57
C ARG A 56 -4.68 22.80 -6.14
N THR A 57 -5.52 23.55 -6.83
CA THR A 57 -6.79 23.07 -7.39
C THR A 57 -6.90 23.30 -8.90
N ASP A 58 -5.87 23.88 -9.52
CA ASP A 58 -5.86 24.34 -10.90
C ASP A 58 -5.20 23.36 -11.89
N LEU A 59 -4.72 22.22 -11.40
CA LEU A 59 -4.09 21.21 -12.24
C LEU A 59 -5.15 20.25 -12.83
N PRO A 60 -5.14 20.05 -14.16
CA PRO A 60 -6.05 19.09 -14.79
C PRO A 60 -5.67 17.65 -14.48
N GLN A 61 -6.63 16.75 -14.61
CA GLN A 61 -6.38 15.31 -14.63
C GLN A 61 -5.68 14.93 -15.95
N VAL A 62 -4.71 13.99 -15.86
CA VAL A 62 -3.88 13.52 -16.99
C VAL A 62 -4.14 12.03 -17.18
N PRO A 63 -4.84 11.61 -18.25
CA PRO A 63 -5.20 10.21 -18.49
C PRO A 63 -3.98 9.27 -18.58
N GLU A 64 -2.86 9.75 -19.12
CA GLU A 64 -1.64 8.97 -19.25
C GLU A 64 -1.05 8.59 -17.88
N MET A 65 -1.25 9.43 -16.86
CA MET A 65 -0.86 9.09 -15.48
C MET A 65 -1.68 7.96 -14.91
N VAL A 66 -2.94 7.82 -15.33
CA VAL A 66 -3.80 6.69 -14.94
C VAL A 66 -3.23 5.40 -15.49
N THR A 67 -3.00 5.35 -16.80
CA THR A 67 -2.44 4.17 -17.47
C THR A 67 -1.09 3.77 -16.88
N ARG A 68 -0.17 4.73 -16.77
CA ARG A 68 1.16 4.47 -16.20
C ARG A 68 1.10 4.01 -14.74
N GLY A 69 0.25 4.63 -13.92
CA GLY A 69 0.15 4.27 -12.51
C GLY A 69 -0.48 2.89 -12.29
N ILE A 70 -1.43 2.47 -13.14
CA ILE A 70 -1.98 1.10 -13.13
C ILE A 70 -0.89 0.09 -13.48
N GLU A 71 -0.12 0.32 -14.54
CA GLU A 71 0.95 -0.60 -14.94
C GLU A 71 2.05 -0.70 -13.88
N MET A 72 2.47 0.42 -13.29
CA MET A 72 3.44 0.41 -12.18
C MET A 72 2.87 -0.33 -10.95
N GLY A 73 1.58 -0.15 -10.65
CA GLY A 73 0.89 -0.87 -9.58
C GLY A 73 0.89 -2.38 -9.81
N LYS A 74 0.60 -2.84 -11.02
CA LYS A 74 0.65 -4.27 -11.39
C LYS A 74 2.07 -4.84 -11.25
N MET A 75 3.08 -4.16 -11.78
CA MET A 75 4.49 -4.57 -11.64
C MET A 75 4.91 -4.65 -10.18
N PHE A 76 4.43 -3.73 -9.35
CA PHE A 76 4.68 -3.77 -7.91
C PHE A 76 4.00 -4.99 -7.26
N LEU A 77 2.73 -5.26 -7.57
CA LEU A 77 1.99 -6.41 -7.05
C LEU A 77 2.65 -7.73 -7.46
N GLU A 78 3.09 -7.88 -8.71
CA GLU A 78 3.85 -9.05 -9.19
C GLU A 78 5.13 -9.27 -8.36
N ARG A 79 5.83 -8.19 -8.02
CA ARG A 79 7.06 -8.25 -7.21
C ARG A 79 6.81 -8.68 -5.77
N VAL A 80 5.72 -8.22 -5.15
CA VAL A 80 5.44 -8.53 -3.74
C VAL A 80 4.64 -9.80 -3.55
N GLU A 81 4.00 -10.33 -4.59
CA GLU A 81 3.16 -11.53 -4.56
C GLU A 81 3.85 -12.74 -3.90
N PRO A 82 5.07 -13.16 -4.31
CA PRO A 82 5.72 -14.31 -3.67
C PRO A 82 5.97 -14.07 -2.18
N HIS A 83 6.40 -12.86 -1.85
CA HIS A 83 6.70 -12.50 -0.47
C HIS A 83 5.44 -12.53 0.42
N MET A 84 4.32 -12.01 -0.07
CA MET A 84 3.04 -12.00 0.64
C MET A 84 2.42 -13.39 0.77
N ALA A 85 2.68 -14.28 -0.19
CA ALA A 85 2.24 -15.67 -0.15
C ALA A 85 2.97 -16.48 0.94
N GLU A 86 4.26 -16.19 1.17
CA GLU A 86 5.13 -16.95 2.08
C GLU A 86 5.12 -16.43 3.52
N ASN A 87 4.68 -15.19 3.76
CA ASN A 87 4.77 -14.54 5.06
C ASN A 87 3.40 -14.19 5.65
N GLU A 88 3.29 -14.30 6.97
CA GLU A 88 2.10 -13.89 7.70
C GLU A 88 1.91 -12.37 7.66
N PHE A 89 3.00 -11.63 7.90
CA PHE A 89 3.07 -10.17 7.82
C PHE A 89 4.17 -9.73 6.86
N VAL A 90 4.19 -8.45 6.51
CA VAL A 90 5.22 -7.90 5.62
C VAL A 90 6.64 -8.14 6.15
N VAL A 91 6.81 -8.15 7.47
CA VAL A 91 8.09 -8.46 8.13
C VAL A 91 7.98 -9.81 8.87
N GLY A 92 7.82 -10.88 8.08
CA GLY A 92 7.81 -12.26 8.58
C GLY A 92 6.62 -12.56 9.50
N SER A 93 6.89 -12.81 10.78
CA SER A 93 5.89 -13.16 11.80
C SER A 93 5.46 -11.97 12.70
N CYS A 94 5.98 -10.77 12.44
CA CYS A 94 5.75 -9.60 13.27
C CYS A 94 4.90 -8.55 12.54
N PHE A 95 3.69 -8.28 13.07
CA PHE A 95 2.90 -7.15 12.60
C PHE A 95 3.61 -5.82 12.87
N SER A 96 3.69 -4.96 11.86
CA SER A 96 4.43 -3.71 11.91
C SER A 96 3.71 -2.57 11.19
N VAL A 97 4.27 -1.38 11.24
CA VAL A 97 3.78 -0.24 10.45
C VAL A 97 3.86 -0.51 8.94
N ALA A 98 4.76 -1.40 8.49
CA ALA A 98 4.82 -1.81 7.08
C ALA A 98 3.54 -2.52 6.63
N ASP A 99 2.88 -3.29 7.51
CA ASP A 99 1.59 -3.93 7.21
C ASP A 99 0.47 -2.90 7.08
N ILE A 100 0.50 -1.85 7.88
CA ILE A 100 -0.47 -0.75 7.78
C ILE A 100 -0.33 -0.05 6.43
N THR A 101 0.89 0.30 6.05
CA THR A 101 1.16 0.93 4.75
C THR A 101 0.82 0.01 3.59
N ALA A 102 1.16 -1.28 3.69
CA ALA A 102 0.81 -2.29 2.69
C ALA A 102 -0.70 -2.39 2.48
N PHE A 103 -1.47 -2.47 3.58
CA PHE A 103 -2.93 -2.56 3.52
C PHE A 103 -3.56 -1.40 2.75
N PHE A 104 -3.22 -0.17 3.09
CA PHE A 104 -3.74 1.00 2.39
C PHE A 104 -3.23 1.13 0.96
N THR A 105 -2.00 0.70 0.69
CA THR A 105 -1.46 0.64 -0.67
C THR A 105 -2.28 -0.31 -1.54
N ILE A 106 -2.53 -1.54 -1.07
CA ILE A 106 -3.27 -2.54 -1.82
C ILE A 106 -4.75 -2.15 -1.97
N LYS A 107 -5.36 -1.45 -1.01
CA LYS A 107 -6.72 -0.91 -1.16
C LYS A 107 -6.89 0.02 -2.37
N LEU A 108 -5.82 0.65 -2.86
CA LEU A 108 -5.89 1.48 -4.07
C LEU A 108 -6.16 0.68 -5.35
N THR A 109 -6.02 -0.65 -5.32
CA THR A 109 -6.37 -1.52 -6.45
C THR A 109 -7.87 -1.48 -6.78
N THR A 110 -8.72 -1.32 -5.76
CA THR A 110 -10.17 -1.31 -5.90
C THR A 110 -10.68 -0.20 -6.84
N PRO A 111 -10.38 1.09 -6.61
CA PRO A 111 -10.82 2.16 -7.52
C PRO A 111 -10.16 2.09 -8.90
N LEU A 112 -9.03 1.42 -9.02
CA LEU A 112 -8.32 1.20 -10.29
C LEU A 112 -8.78 -0.07 -11.03
N LYS A 113 -9.70 -0.85 -10.45
CA LYS A 113 -10.23 -2.10 -11.00
C LYS A 113 -9.14 -3.14 -11.29
N ILE A 114 -8.10 -3.19 -10.46
CA ILE A 114 -7.09 -4.25 -10.50
C ILE A 114 -7.62 -5.41 -9.65
N ASP A 115 -7.90 -6.53 -10.30
CA ASP A 115 -8.42 -7.74 -9.64
C ASP A 115 -7.27 -8.52 -8.99
N ILE A 116 -7.08 -8.32 -7.67
CA ILE A 116 -6.06 -9.02 -6.91
C ILE A 116 -6.42 -10.50 -6.68
N ASN A 117 -7.70 -10.85 -6.62
CA ASN A 117 -8.11 -12.24 -6.38
C ASN A 117 -7.78 -13.15 -7.56
N ALA A 118 -7.95 -12.64 -8.78
CA ALA A 118 -7.66 -13.39 -9.98
C ALA A 118 -6.15 -13.46 -10.30
N SER A 119 -5.40 -12.39 -9.99
CA SER A 119 -4.02 -12.22 -10.51
C SER A 119 -2.94 -12.37 -9.44
N TYR A 120 -3.26 -12.14 -8.15
CA TYR A 120 -2.29 -12.06 -7.05
C TYR A 120 -2.82 -12.77 -5.80
N PRO A 121 -2.95 -14.13 -5.83
CA PRO A 121 -3.59 -14.90 -4.76
C PRO A 121 -2.92 -14.78 -3.39
N GLY A 122 -1.59 -14.62 -3.33
CA GLY A 122 -0.86 -14.39 -2.09
C GLY A 122 -1.17 -13.02 -1.47
N VAL A 123 -1.19 -11.98 -2.30
CA VAL A 123 -1.64 -10.64 -1.90
C VAL A 123 -3.09 -10.67 -1.44
N ALA A 124 -3.98 -11.36 -2.16
CA ALA A 124 -5.39 -11.47 -1.81
C ALA A 124 -5.60 -12.20 -0.48
N ALA A 125 -4.91 -13.32 -0.27
CA ALA A 125 -4.96 -14.06 1.00
C ALA A 125 -4.41 -13.23 2.18
N TRP A 126 -3.34 -12.47 1.96
CA TRP A 126 -2.81 -11.55 2.95
C TRP A 126 -3.82 -10.44 3.28
N MET A 127 -4.44 -9.82 2.28
CA MET A 127 -5.48 -8.80 2.47
C MET A 127 -6.69 -9.33 3.24
N ASP A 128 -7.13 -10.58 2.99
CA ASP A 128 -8.21 -11.23 3.73
C ASP A 128 -7.84 -11.39 5.22
N ARG A 129 -6.61 -11.83 5.52
CA ARG A 129 -6.12 -11.90 6.90
C ARG A 129 -6.09 -10.55 7.59
N MET A 130 -5.58 -9.52 6.91
CA MET A 130 -5.51 -8.16 7.48
C MET A 130 -6.89 -7.57 7.72
N SER A 131 -7.82 -7.75 6.80
CA SER A 131 -9.19 -7.23 6.90
C SER A 131 -9.97 -7.78 8.09
N LYS A 132 -9.58 -8.94 8.63
CA LYS A 132 -10.20 -9.54 9.83
C LYS A 132 -9.76 -8.88 11.14
N ARG A 133 -8.73 -8.06 11.12
CA ARG A 133 -8.29 -7.30 12.30
C ARG A 133 -9.23 -6.13 12.54
N GLU A 134 -9.66 -5.96 13.79
CA GLU A 134 -10.62 -4.90 14.18
C GLU A 134 -10.19 -3.50 13.72
N ALA A 135 -8.89 -3.20 13.81
CA ALA A 135 -8.33 -1.91 13.42
C ALA A 135 -8.45 -1.60 11.91
N PHE A 136 -8.73 -2.59 11.06
CA PHE A 136 -8.91 -2.42 9.61
C PHE A 136 -10.39 -2.49 9.16
N ASN A 137 -11.33 -2.64 10.09
CA ASN A 137 -12.77 -2.59 9.83
C ASN A 137 -13.23 -1.12 9.70
N ILE A 138 -12.88 -0.49 8.58
CA ILE A 138 -13.17 0.92 8.25
C ILE A 138 -13.90 1.03 6.91
#